data_81df1c39e687c74e6444d7905463a38c
#
_entry.id   81df1c39e687c74e6444d7905463a38c
#
_cell.length_a   1.000
_cell.length_b   1.000
_cell.length_c   1.000
_cell.angle_alpha   90.00
_cell.angle_beta   90.00
_cell.angle_gamma   90.00
#
_symmetry.space_group_name_H-M   'P 1'
#
loop_
_entity.id
_entity.type
_entity.pdbx_description
1 polymer ?
#
loop_
_entity_poly.entity_id
_entity_poly.type
_entity_poly.pdbx_seq_one_letter_code
_entity_poly.pdbx_strand_id
1 'polypeptide(L)'
;MFDRDETPAELPAGPGSAPDRPALEALLKARVPAPPADLQHALNHNQIACKTWLLDALFGTLGGRFGTVSLLGGWYGVLGALLLGDARFQVDRVLSYDIDPNCARVARGLNREHVAKGRFEALTADVCELDYTGLNGSSDGRAQGAAGNGAAGDGTQGADLVINTSCEHMAPTSAWYDGVPPGTLQVHQSNDYFDCPEHVNCVADLEAFKADLPMGEVLYQGSMARKRYTRFMLIGRK
;
A
#
# COMPACT_ATOMS: atom_id res chain seq x y z
N MET A 1 -26.63 -25.90 -2.12
CA MET A 1 -27.01 -25.08 -3.27
C MET A 1 -26.84 -23.66 -2.77
N PHE A 2 -25.60 -23.20 -2.79
CA PHE A 2 -25.24 -21.84 -2.32
C PHE A 2 -25.15 -20.93 -3.52
N ASP A 3 -25.97 -19.91 -3.50
CA ASP A 3 -26.07 -18.88 -4.51
C ASP A 3 -24.74 -18.09 -4.54
N ARG A 4 -24.03 -18.19 -5.68
CA ARG A 4 -22.78 -17.47 -5.92
C ARG A 4 -23.08 -16.30 -6.85
N ASP A 5 -23.81 -15.32 -6.37
CA ASP A 5 -24.07 -14.10 -7.15
C ASP A 5 -24.14 -12.87 -6.24
N GLU A 6 -23.04 -12.62 -5.51
CA GLU A 6 -22.76 -11.26 -5.05
C GLU A 6 -21.57 -10.73 -5.87
N THR A 7 -21.89 -10.18 -7.03
CA THR A 7 -21.00 -9.29 -7.76
C THR A 7 -20.64 -8.14 -6.81
N PRO A 8 -19.35 -7.86 -6.54
CA PRO A 8 -18.98 -6.67 -5.77
C PRO A 8 -19.63 -5.45 -6.42
N ALA A 9 -20.31 -4.63 -5.65
CA ALA A 9 -20.93 -3.41 -6.13
C ALA A 9 -19.87 -2.62 -6.90
N GLU A 10 -20.11 -2.37 -8.20
CA GLU A 10 -19.28 -1.49 -9.02
C GLU A 10 -19.29 -0.10 -8.37
N LEU A 11 -18.18 0.25 -7.70
CA LEU A 11 -17.98 1.61 -7.24
C LEU A 11 -17.92 2.53 -8.48
N PRO A 12 -18.68 3.64 -8.51
CA PRO A 12 -18.70 4.52 -9.67
C PRO A 12 -17.29 5.07 -9.91
N ALA A 13 -16.77 4.90 -11.13
CA ALA A 13 -15.55 5.52 -11.57
C ALA A 13 -15.69 7.04 -11.48
N GLY A 14 -15.06 7.65 -10.46
CA GLY A 14 -15.04 9.10 -10.31
C GLY A 14 -14.14 9.77 -11.35
N PRO A 15 -14.32 11.06 -11.65
CA PRO A 15 -13.45 11.79 -12.55
C PRO A 15 -12.04 11.89 -11.97
N GLY A 16 -11.05 11.33 -12.66
CA GLY A 16 -9.66 11.30 -12.27
C GLY A 16 -9.21 9.89 -11.93
N SER A 17 -9.26 8.97 -12.89
CA SER A 17 -8.71 7.61 -12.72
C SER A 17 -7.18 7.63 -12.59
N ALA A 18 -6.64 6.70 -11.82
CA ALA A 18 -5.20 6.42 -11.78
C ALA A 18 -4.63 6.24 -13.20
N PRO A 19 -3.35 6.60 -13.45
CA PRO A 19 -2.73 6.43 -14.75
C PRO A 19 -2.81 4.97 -15.18
N ASP A 20 -3.15 4.75 -16.44
CA ASP A 20 -3.26 3.41 -16.98
C ASP A 20 -1.89 2.73 -17.12
N ARG A 21 -1.89 1.42 -17.32
CA ARG A 21 -0.66 0.63 -17.45
C ARG A 21 0.29 1.15 -18.54
N PRO A 22 -0.15 1.48 -19.79
CA PRO A 22 0.72 2.07 -20.82
C PRO A 22 1.40 3.36 -20.38
N ALA A 23 0.69 4.25 -19.68
CA ALA A 23 1.28 5.47 -19.15
C ALA A 23 2.34 5.19 -18.09
N LEU A 24 2.11 4.23 -17.17
CA LEU A 24 3.11 3.79 -16.20
C LEU A 24 4.32 3.13 -16.85
N GLU A 25 4.14 2.28 -17.83
CA GLU A 25 5.26 1.66 -18.56
C GLU A 25 6.11 2.71 -19.30
N ALA A 26 5.48 3.71 -19.92
CA ALA A 26 6.18 4.80 -20.57
C ALA A 26 6.97 5.65 -19.57
N LEU A 27 6.37 5.96 -18.42
CA LEU A 27 7.05 6.66 -17.33
C LEU A 27 8.26 5.90 -16.81
N LEU A 28 8.14 4.58 -16.62
CA LEU A 28 9.23 3.74 -16.16
C LEU A 28 10.40 3.69 -17.15
N LYS A 29 10.11 3.47 -18.42
CA LYS A 29 11.15 3.48 -19.47
C LYS A 29 11.90 4.81 -19.53
N ALA A 30 11.20 5.93 -19.32
CA ALA A 30 11.80 7.26 -19.36
C ALA A 30 12.59 7.62 -18.08
N ARG A 31 12.27 7.00 -16.94
CA ARG A 31 12.73 7.45 -15.62
C ARG A 31 13.68 6.51 -14.89
N VAL A 32 13.68 5.22 -15.24
CA VAL A 32 14.54 4.22 -14.59
C VAL A 32 15.58 3.72 -15.58
N PRO A 33 16.81 4.26 -15.56
CA PRO A 33 17.92 3.72 -16.35
C PRO A 33 18.22 2.29 -15.90
N ALA A 34 18.33 1.35 -16.83
CA ALA A 34 18.56 -0.06 -16.58
C ALA A 34 17.58 -0.66 -15.55
N PRO A 35 16.28 -0.77 -15.89
CA PRO A 35 15.28 -1.35 -14.99
C PRO A 35 15.62 -2.80 -14.68
N PRO A 36 15.31 -3.29 -13.46
CA PRO A 36 15.43 -4.71 -13.13
C PRO A 36 14.63 -5.58 -14.09
N ALA A 37 15.13 -6.79 -14.36
CA ALA A 37 14.47 -7.73 -15.29
C ALA A 37 13.03 -8.08 -14.86
N ASP A 38 12.77 -8.09 -13.55
CA ASP A 38 11.48 -8.41 -12.93
C ASP A 38 10.55 -7.17 -12.75
N LEU A 39 10.99 -5.97 -13.14
CA LEU A 39 10.15 -4.77 -13.07
C LEU A 39 8.82 -4.95 -13.82
N GLN A 40 8.83 -5.74 -14.90
CA GLN A 40 7.60 -6.06 -15.62
C GLN A 40 6.58 -6.81 -14.74
N HIS A 41 7.04 -7.56 -13.73
CA HIS A 41 6.15 -8.24 -12.80
C HIS A 41 5.37 -7.22 -11.94
N ALA A 42 6.01 -6.14 -11.52
CA ALA A 42 5.35 -5.07 -10.76
C ALA A 42 4.30 -4.30 -11.58
N LEU A 43 4.41 -4.35 -12.91
CA LEU A 43 3.52 -3.66 -13.85
C LEU A 43 2.55 -4.59 -14.57
N ASN A 44 2.52 -5.87 -14.22
CA ASN A 44 1.59 -6.77 -14.87
C ASN A 44 0.13 -6.39 -14.56
N HIS A 45 -0.78 -6.86 -15.41
CA HIS A 45 -2.21 -6.52 -15.30
C HIS A 45 -2.79 -6.83 -13.92
N ASN A 46 -2.40 -7.95 -13.28
CA ASN A 46 -2.90 -8.31 -11.97
C ASN A 46 -2.45 -7.34 -10.88
N GLN A 47 -1.17 -6.95 -10.88
CA GLN A 47 -0.62 -5.98 -9.92
C GLN A 47 -1.27 -4.60 -10.06
N ILE A 48 -1.44 -4.12 -11.28
CA ILE A 48 -2.09 -2.83 -11.53
C ILE A 48 -3.58 -2.90 -11.12
N ALA A 49 -4.31 -3.95 -11.51
CA ALA A 49 -5.71 -4.10 -11.15
C ALA A 49 -5.93 -4.14 -9.63
N CYS A 50 -5.08 -4.89 -8.88
CA CYS A 50 -5.19 -4.95 -7.41
C CYS A 50 -4.91 -3.58 -6.75
N LYS A 51 -3.94 -2.82 -7.28
CA LYS A 51 -3.62 -1.48 -6.77
C LYS A 51 -4.71 -0.46 -7.13
N THR A 52 -5.26 -0.51 -8.34
CA THR A 52 -6.39 0.34 -8.74
C THR A 52 -7.61 0.06 -7.88
N TRP A 53 -7.96 -1.21 -7.68
CA TRP A 53 -9.05 -1.60 -6.77
C TRP A 53 -8.84 -1.07 -5.36
N LEU A 54 -7.59 -1.13 -4.85
CA LEU A 54 -7.26 -0.54 -3.55
C LEU A 54 -7.55 0.96 -3.52
N LEU A 55 -7.10 1.71 -4.53
CA LEU A 55 -7.33 3.16 -4.57
C LEU A 55 -8.82 3.50 -4.68
N ASP A 56 -9.59 2.74 -5.47
CA ASP A 56 -11.04 2.94 -5.58
C ASP A 56 -11.76 2.68 -4.26
N ALA A 57 -11.44 1.58 -3.58
CA ALA A 57 -11.99 1.24 -2.26
C ALA A 57 -11.56 2.25 -1.19
N LEU A 58 -10.28 2.67 -1.19
CA LEU A 58 -9.75 3.66 -0.26
C LEU A 58 -10.50 5.00 -0.41
N PHE A 59 -10.65 5.49 -1.66
CA PHE A 59 -11.35 6.72 -1.93
C PHE A 59 -12.83 6.65 -1.52
N GLY A 60 -13.50 5.55 -1.86
CA GLY A 60 -14.92 5.34 -1.51
C GLY A 60 -15.17 5.22 -0.01
N THR A 61 -14.18 4.72 0.75
CA THR A 61 -14.31 4.48 2.20
C THR A 61 -13.86 5.66 3.05
N LEU A 62 -12.71 6.27 2.73
CA LEU A 62 -12.04 7.26 3.56
C LEU A 62 -11.91 8.64 2.89
N GLY A 63 -12.32 8.76 1.62
CA GLY A 63 -12.02 9.94 0.81
C GLY A 63 -10.56 9.96 0.35
N GLY A 64 -10.10 11.12 -0.11
CA GLY A 64 -8.79 11.23 -0.77
C GLY A 64 -7.78 12.15 -0.07
N ARG A 65 -7.95 12.47 1.21
CA ARG A 65 -7.09 13.45 1.88
C ARG A 65 -6.30 12.82 3.02
N PHE A 66 -4.96 12.78 2.87
CA PHE A 66 -4.03 12.20 3.84
C PHE A 66 -2.77 13.07 3.95
N GLY A 67 -2.24 13.25 5.15
CA GLY A 67 -0.94 13.87 5.38
C GLY A 67 0.18 12.93 4.94
N THR A 68 0.55 11.96 5.79
CA THR A 68 1.57 10.97 5.49
C THR A 68 0.97 9.58 5.29
N VAL A 69 1.34 8.92 4.21
CA VAL A 69 0.98 7.53 3.91
C VAL A 69 2.24 6.67 3.95
N SER A 70 2.27 5.66 4.82
CA SER A 70 3.34 4.67 4.90
C SER A 70 2.98 3.41 4.12
N LEU A 71 3.81 3.06 3.12
CA LEU A 71 3.69 1.85 2.32
C LEU A 71 4.69 0.80 2.82
N LEU A 72 4.19 -0.28 3.41
CA LEU A 72 5.01 -1.40 3.89
C LEU A 72 5.17 -2.44 2.77
N GLY A 73 6.41 -2.85 2.47
CA GLY A 73 6.72 -3.69 1.33
C GLY A 73 6.41 -2.98 0.01
N GLY A 74 6.89 -1.73 -0.13
CA GLY A 74 6.51 -0.86 -1.24
C GLY A 74 7.10 -1.25 -2.61
N TRP A 75 8.02 -2.24 -2.61
CA TRP A 75 8.69 -2.76 -3.81
C TRP A 75 9.22 -1.61 -4.69
N TYR A 76 8.91 -1.61 -5.97
CA TYR A 76 9.38 -0.60 -6.93
C TYR A 76 8.58 0.73 -6.89
N GLY A 77 7.77 0.96 -5.85
CA GLY A 77 7.06 2.23 -5.65
C GLY A 77 5.90 2.47 -6.60
N VAL A 78 5.36 1.43 -7.25
CA VAL A 78 4.25 1.55 -8.21
C VAL A 78 2.98 2.06 -7.54
N LEU A 79 2.64 1.56 -6.35
CA LEU A 79 1.46 2.06 -5.62
C LEU A 79 1.62 3.54 -5.25
N GLY A 80 2.82 3.96 -4.84
CA GLY A 80 3.09 5.37 -4.56
C GLY A 80 2.92 6.26 -5.79
N ALA A 81 3.38 5.79 -6.98
CA ALA A 81 3.22 6.52 -8.22
C ALA A 81 1.73 6.64 -8.64
N LEU A 82 0.95 5.56 -8.45
CA LEU A 82 -0.49 5.56 -8.72
C LEU A 82 -1.23 6.50 -7.77
N LEU A 83 -0.97 6.40 -6.47
CA LEU A 83 -1.61 7.23 -5.44
C LEU A 83 -1.32 8.73 -5.63
N LEU A 84 -0.04 9.09 -5.86
CA LEU A 84 0.36 10.48 -6.04
C LEU A 84 -0.01 11.04 -7.42
N GLY A 85 -0.29 10.18 -8.39
CA GLY A 85 -0.72 10.55 -9.74
C GLY A 85 -2.25 10.63 -9.91
N ASP A 86 -3.01 10.08 -8.98
CA ASP A 86 -4.48 10.08 -9.03
C ASP A 86 -5.04 11.39 -8.48
N ALA A 87 -5.72 12.18 -9.32
CA ALA A 87 -6.25 13.49 -8.96
C ALA A 87 -7.30 13.48 -7.84
N ARG A 88 -7.87 12.31 -7.52
CA ARG A 88 -8.79 12.14 -6.40
C ARG A 88 -8.10 12.29 -5.05
N PHE A 89 -6.76 12.09 -4.99
CA PHE A 89 -6.00 12.07 -3.76
C PHE A 89 -5.16 13.34 -3.56
N GLN A 90 -5.22 13.85 -2.35
CA GLN A 90 -4.37 14.92 -1.83
C GLN A 90 -3.54 14.31 -0.68
N VAL A 91 -2.33 13.87 -0.99
CA VAL A 91 -1.40 13.26 -0.05
C VAL A 91 -0.18 14.15 0.08
N ASP A 92 0.16 14.55 1.30
CA ASP A 92 1.30 15.43 1.50
C ASP A 92 2.63 14.68 1.29
N ARG A 93 2.72 13.45 1.83
CA ARG A 93 3.94 12.63 1.75
C ARG A 93 3.63 11.14 1.70
N VAL A 94 4.41 10.41 0.92
CA VAL A 94 4.45 8.94 0.89
C VAL A 94 5.82 8.46 1.35
N LEU A 95 5.87 7.60 2.35
CA LEU A 95 7.04 6.86 2.82
C LEU A 95 6.90 5.40 2.36
N SER A 96 7.82 4.93 1.53
CA SER A 96 7.78 3.58 0.95
C SER A 96 8.93 2.76 1.50
N TYR A 97 8.62 1.76 2.30
CA TYR A 97 9.59 0.88 2.95
C TYR A 97 9.72 -0.43 2.20
N ASP A 98 10.94 -0.90 2.00
CA ASP A 98 11.23 -2.22 1.47
C ASP A 98 12.57 -2.72 2.03
N ILE A 99 12.71 -4.02 2.24
CA ILE A 99 13.93 -4.61 2.77
C ILE A 99 15.06 -4.63 1.73
N ASP A 100 14.71 -4.66 0.43
CA ASP A 100 15.70 -4.68 -0.66
C ASP A 100 16.11 -3.24 -1.05
N PRO A 101 17.41 -2.86 -0.87
CA PRO A 101 17.91 -1.54 -1.26
C PRO A 101 17.76 -1.25 -2.77
N ASN A 102 17.71 -2.28 -3.63
CA ASN A 102 17.47 -2.09 -5.05
C ASN A 102 16.05 -1.59 -5.32
N CYS A 103 15.07 -2.04 -4.53
CA CYS A 103 13.70 -1.55 -4.63
C CYS A 103 13.63 -0.05 -4.36
N ALA A 104 14.29 0.45 -3.32
CA ALA A 104 14.32 1.87 -3.00
C ALA A 104 14.92 2.73 -4.14
N ARG A 105 15.99 2.24 -4.80
CA ARG A 105 16.59 2.92 -5.96
C ARG A 105 15.60 3.04 -7.13
N VAL A 106 14.92 1.97 -7.45
CA VAL A 106 13.94 1.93 -8.56
C VAL A 106 12.73 2.80 -8.23
N ALA A 107 12.21 2.68 -6.99
CA ALA A 107 11.07 3.46 -6.51
C ALA A 107 11.32 4.97 -6.57
N ARG A 108 12.53 5.45 -6.17
CA ARG A 108 12.93 6.86 -6.31
C ARG A 108 13.00 7.29 -7.79
N GLY A 109 13.51 6.43 -8.66
CA GLY A 109 13.54 6.69 -10.11
C GLY A 109 12.16 6.87 -10.70
N LEU A 110 11.24 5.95 -10.40
CA LEU A 110 9.85 6.00 -10.84
C LEU A 110 9.14 7.26 -10.34
N ASN A 111 9.33 7.59 -9.07
CA ASN A 111 8.67 8.71 -8.38
C ASN A 111 9.51 10.00 -8.36
N ARG A 112 10.51 10.15 -9.23
CA ARG A 112 11.53 11.23 -9.16
C ARG A 112 10.96 12.64 -9.02
N GLU A 113 9.83 12.95 -9.64
CA GLU A 113 9.20 14.26 -9.55
C GLU A 113 8.58 14.51 -8.17
N HIS A 114 8.05 13.47 -7.56
CA HIS A 114 7.54 13.51 -6.19
C HIS A 114 8.66 13.54 -5.18
N VAL A 115 9.77 12.84 -5.44
CA VAL A 115 11.01 12.91 -4.63
C VAL A 115 11.55 14.34 -4.65
N ALA A 116 11.66 14.96 -5.83
CA ALA A 116 12.15 16.33 -5.95
C ALA A 116 11.29 17.38 -5.22
N LYS A 117 9.99 17.07 -5.03
CA LYS A 117 9.03 17.91 -4.29
C LYS A 117 8.91 17.53 -2.82
N GLY A 118 9.71 16.59 -2.32
CA GLY A 118 9.62 16.08 -0.94
C GLY A 118 8.35 15.27 -0.62
N ARG A 119 7.59 14.85 -1.65
CA ARG A 119 6.32 14.13 -1.50
C ARG A 119 6.44 12.61 -1.53
N PHE A 120 7.60 12.08 -1.92
CA PHE A 120 7.87 10.64 -1.95
C PHE A 120 9.27 10.36 -1.43
N GLU A 121 9.37 9.41 -0.53
CA GLU A 121 10.64 8.89 -0.03
C GLU A 121 10.61 7.36 -0.06
N ALA A 122 11.66 6.73 -0.60
CA ALA A 122 11.84 5.30 -0.53
C ALA A 122 12.97 4.97 0.45
N LEU A 123 12.67 4.13 1.41
CA LEU A 123 13.50 3.78 2.55
C LEU A 123 13.82 2.28 2.51
N THR A 124 15.07 1.93 2.76
CA THR A 124 15.46 0.52 2.93
C THR A 124 15.36 0.19 4.41
N ALA A 125 14.37 -0.64 4.77
CA ALA A 125 14.14 -1.07 6.14
C ALA A 125 13.34 -2.37 6.18
N ASP A 126 13.61 -3.21 7.19
CA ASP A 126 12.75 -4.33 7.53
C ASP A 126 11.53 -3.80 8.30
N VAL A 127 10.35 -4.00 7.74
CA VAL A 127 9.10 -3.54 8.36
C VAL A 127 8.79 -4.25 9.67
N CYS A 128 9.35 -5.43 9.91
CA CYS A 128 9.24 -6.14 11.19
C CYS A 128 10.09 -5.52 12.30
N GLU A 129 11.07 -4.68 11.95
CA GLU A 129 11.99 -4.01 12.88
C GLU A 129 11.70 -2.49 13.01
N LEU A 130 10.68 -1.97 12.31
CA LEU A 130 10.33 -0.55 12.38
C LEU A 130 9.77 -0.16 13.74
N ASP A 131 10.14 1.03 14.19
CA ASP A 131 9.49 1.68 15.33
C ASP A 131 8.20 2.37 14.88
N TYR A 132 7.08 1.77 15.21
CA TYR A 132 5.75 2.30 14.89
C TYR A 132 5.20 3.26 15.95
N THR A 133 5.92 3.57 17.02
CA THR A 133 5.42 4.39 18.15
C THR A 133 5.06 5.83 17.75
N GLY A 134 5.61 6.32 16.65
CA GLY A 134 5.29 7.63 16.08
C GLY A 134 4.01 7.67 15.24
N LEU A 135 3.34 6.55 14.98
CA LEU A 135 2.05 6.49 14.31
C LEU A 135 0.95 6.94 15.27
N ASN A 136 0.66 8.22 15.32
CA ASN A 136 -0.45 8.71 16.11
C ASN A 136 -1.77 8.43 15.39
N GLY A 137 -2.58 7.54 15.96
CA GLY A 137 -4.00 7.38 15.62
C GLY A 137 -4.82 8.62 16.03
N SER A 138 -4.34 9.80 15.67
CA SER A 138 -4.98 11.07 16.05
C SER A 138 -6.18 11.31 15.14
N SER A 139 -7.36 11.20 15.73
CA SER A 139 -8.65 11.49 15.11
C SER A 139 -8.89 12.97 14.85
N ASP A 140 -7.96 13.85 15.16
CA ASP A 140 -8.10 15.29 15.01
C ASP A 140 -7.16 15.80 13.92
N GLY A 141 -7.73 16.07 12.75
CA GLY A 141 -7.06 16.61 11.57
C GLY A 141 -6.44 17.99 11.81
N ARG A 142 -5.36 18.05 12.57
CA ARG A 142 -4.48 19.22 12.66
C ARG A 142 -3.04 18.78 12.46
N ALA A 143 -2.56 19.01 11.24
CA ALA A 143 -1.14 19.04 10.95
C ALA A 143 -0.46 20.09 11.87
N GLN A 144 0.36 19.65 12.82
CA GLN A 144 1.35 20.52 13.42
C GLN A 144 2.65 20.37 12.64
N GLY A 145 2.90 21.37 11.79
CA GLY A 145 4.20 21.55 11.18
C GLY A 145 5.25 21.81 12.25
N ALA A 146 6.23 20.93 12.34
CA ALA A 146 7.49 21.19 13.02
C ALA A 146 8.63 20.96 12.02
N ALA A 147 9.18 22.05 11.48
CA ALA A 147 10.49 22.05 10.86
C ALA A 147 11.51 21.72 11.95
N GLY A 148 12.11 20.56 11.92
CA GLY A 148 13.22 20.14 12.77
C GLY A 148 14.28 19.46 11.95
N ASN A 149 15.41 20.14 11.69
CA ASN A 149 16.66 19.53 11.25
C ASN A 149 17.14 18.56 12.34
N GLY A 150 17.09 17.28 12.06
CA GLY A 150 17.61 16.26 12.98
C GLY A 150 17.63 14.88 12.33
N ALA A 151 18.77 14.22 12.43
CA ALA A 151 19.15 12.90 11.98
C ALA A 151 18.00 11.90 11.75
N ALA A 152 18.16 11.10 10.68
CA ALA A 152 17.29 10.02 10.25
C ALA A 152 16.82 9.13 11.42
N GLY A 153 15.62 9.40 11.91
CA GLY A 153 14.83 8.40 12.61
C GLY A 153 14.06 7.63 11.51
N ASP A 154 14.29 6.35 11.44
CA ASP A 154 13.74 5.42 10.47
C ASP A 154 12.29 4.99 10.77
N GLY A 155 11.61 5.69 11.66
CA GLY A 155 10.26 5.38 12.08
C GLY A 155 9.18 5.88 11.11
N THR A 156 8.02 5.27 11.14
CA THR A 156 6.82 5.69 10.39
C THR A 156 6.13 6.92 11.00
N GLN A 157 6.92 7.78 11.66
CA GLN A 157 6.42 8.92 12.44
C GLN A 157 5.43 9.78 11.65
N GLY A 158 4.26 10.01 12.26
CA GLY A 158 3.24 10.91 11.74
C GLY A 158 2.47 10.37 10.54
N ALA A 159 2.45 9.06 10.31
CA ALA A 159 1.63 8.48 9.25
C ALA A 159 0.14 8.48 9.64
N ASP A 160 -0.69 9.08 8.79
CA ASP A 160 -2.15 9.05 8.94
C ASP A 160 -2.75 7.74 8.44
N LEU A 161 -2.03 7.07 7.55
CA LEU A 161 -2.47 5.83 6.90
C LEU A 161 -1.29 4.87 6.68
N VAL A 162 -1.47 3.63 7.07
CA VAL A 162 -0.54 2.53 6.78
C VAL A 162 -1.14 1.63 5.71
N ILE A 163 -0.40 1.35 4.64
CA ILE A 163 -0.82 0.44 3.58
C ILE A 163 0.20 -0.70 3.46
N ASN A 164 -0.27 -1.94 3.58
CA ASN A 164 0.52 -3.14 3.29
C ASN A 164 -0.18 -3.99 2.23
N THR A 165 0.38 -4.04 1.02
CA THR A 165 -0.15 -4.87 -0.08
C THR A 165 0.65 -6.15 -0.27
N SER A 166 1.48 -6.52 0.70
CA SER A 166 2.44 -7.62 0.65
C SER A 166 2.36 -8.50 1.90
N CYS A 167 1.18 -8.58 2.54
CA CYS A 167 1.01 -9.35 3.78
C CYS A 167 1.38 -10.83 3.59
N GLU A 168 1.17 -11.39 2.39
CA GLU A 168 1.56 -12.75 2.04
C GLU A 168 3.06 -13.03 2.06
N HIS A 169 3.88 -11.98 2.06
CA HIS A 169 5.35 -12.10 2.12
C HIS A 169 5.93 -11.90 3.53
N MET A 170 5.10 -11.56 4.52
CA MET A 170 5.53 -11.14 5.86
C MET A 170 4.97 -12.08 6.93
N ALA A 171 5.81 -12.98 7.43
CA ALA A 171 5.42 -13.96 8.46
C ALA A 171 6.40 -13.91 9.65
N PRO A 172 5.89 -14.02 10.89
CA PRO A 172 4.46 -13.99 11.23
C PRO A 172 3.89 -12.56 11.13
N THR A 173 2.59 -12.43 10.91
CA THR A 173 1.89 -11.13 10.85
C THR A 173 2.15 -10.28 12.10
N SER A 174 2.17 -10.91 13.27
CA SER A 174 2.45 -10.24 14.56
C SER A 174 3.81 -9.51 14.59
N ALA A 175 4.80 -9.95 13.81
CA ALA A 175 6.14 -9.35 13.82
C ALA A 175 6.14 -7.86 13.45
N TRP A 176 5.21 -7.43 12.61
CA TRP A 176 5.05 -6.02 12.25
C TRP A 176 3.73 -5.43 12.76
N TYR A 177 2.65 -6.22 12.74
CA TYR A 177 1.32 -5.73 13.06
C TYR A 177 1.19 -5.30 14.52
N ASP A 178 1.81 -6.05 15.46
CA ASP A 178 1.73 -5.74 16.89
C ASP A 178 2.35 -4.37 17.22
N GLY A 179 3.37 -3.96 16.48
CA GLY A 179 4.01 -2.65 16.62
C GLY A 179 3.15 -1.47 16.19
N VAL A 180 2.15 -1.67 15.31
CA VAL A 180 1.27 -0.58 14.84
C VAL A 180 0.35 -0.15 15.98
N PRO A 181 0.27 1.17 16.32
CA PRO A 181 -0.54 1.65 17.43
C PRO A 181 -2.05 1.41 17.21
N PRO A 182 -2.82 1.15 18.30
CA PRO A 182 -4.28 1.10 18.23
C PRO A 182 -4.87 2.39 17.67
N GLY A 183 -5.95 2.26 16.88
CA GLY A 183 -6.62 3.38 16.23
C GLY A 183 -6.01 3.83 14.90
N THR A 184 -4.81 3.36 14.54
CA THR A 184 -4.16 3.68 13.25
C THR A 184 -5.03 3.22 12.08
N LEU A 185 -5.28 4.09 11.11
CA LEU A 185 -5.93 3.75 9.84
C LEU A 185 -5.02 2.86 9.01
N GLN A 186 -5.59 1.79 8.45
CA GLN A 186 -4.82 0.78 7.75
C GLN A 186 -5.57 0.26 6.53
N VAL A 187 -4.79 -0.10 5.49
CA VAL A 187 -5.24 -0.88 4.33
C VAL A 187 -4.31 -2.07 4.16
N HIS A 188 -4.87 -3.25 4.12
CA HIS A 188 -4.10 -4.48 3.95
C HIS A 188 -4.63 -5.32 2.80
N GLN A 189 -3.72 -5.92 2.04
CA GLN A 189 -4.04 -6.94 1.05
C GLN A 189 -3.21 -8.19 1.28
N SER A 190 -3.85 -9.36 1.09
CA SER A 190 -3.24 -10.68 1.01
C SER A 190 -3.92 -11.52 -0.09
N ASN A 191 -3.56 -12.77 -0.24
CA ASN A 191 -4.11 -13.67 -1.25
C ASN A 191 -4.03 -15.15 -0.83
N ASP A 192 -4.70 -16.03 -1.62
CA ASP A 192 -4.68 -17.47 -1.50
C ASP A 192 -3.74 -18.17 -2.50
N TYR A 193 -2.70 -17.47 -3.00
CA TYR A 193 -1.77 -18.05 -3.97
C TYR A 193 -0.64 -18.84 -3.29
N PHE A 194 -0.98 -20.01 -2.75
CA PHE A 194 -0.05 -20.89 -2.03
C PHE A 194 1.05 -21.52 -2.88
N ASP A 195 0.88 -21.55 -4.22
CA ASP A 195 1.87 -22.14 -5.15
C ASP A 195 3.08 -21.23 -5.42
N CYS A 196 3.16 -20.06 -4.79
CA CYS A 196 4.28 -19.12 -4.95
C CYS A 196 5.27 -19.31 -3.77
N PRO A 197 6.53 -19.72 -4.03
CA PRO A 197 7.50 -20.00 -2.96
C PRO A 197 7.81 -18.81 -2.05
N GLU A 198 7.69 -17.58 -2.56
CA GLU A 198 7.91 -16.35 -1.81
C GLU A 198 6.72 -15.95 -0.93
N HIS A 199 5.57 -16.62 -1.10
CA HIS A 199 4.38 -16.38 -0.31
C HIS A 199 4.37 -17.25 0.94
N VAL A 200 4.90 -16.73 2.02
CA VAL A 200 5.07 -17.45 3.29
C VAL A 200 3.87 -17.28 4.24
N ASN A 201 2.96 -16.36 3.93
CA ASN A 201 1.81 -15.98 4.76
C ASN A 201 0.53 -15.78 3.95
N CYS A 202 0.21 -16.73 3.06
CA CYS A 202 -1.09 -16.77 2.38
C CYS A 202 -2.22 -17.09 3.34
N VAL A 203 -3.42 -16.62 3.01
CA VAL A 203 -4.66 -16.90 3.74
C VAL A 203 -5.65 -17.61 2.83
N ALA A 204 -6.45 -18.54 3.38
CA ALA A 204 -7.35 -19.34 2.58
C ALA A 204 -8.58 -18.55 2.05
N ASP A 205 -9.02 -17.57 2.82
CA ASP A 205 -10.19 -16.75 2.50
C ASP A 205 -10.17 -15.42 3.27
N LEU A 206 -11.21 -14.63 3.07
CA LEU A 206 -11.34 -13.32 3.72
C LEU A 206 -11.51 -13.44 5.25
N GLU A 207 -12.18 -14.47 5.76
CA GLU A 207 -12.36 -14.66 7.20
C GLU A 207 -11.04 -15.06 7.87
N ALA A 208 -10.24 -15.90 7.22
CA ALA A 208 -8.89 -16.21 7.67
C ALA A 208 -8.00 -14.94 7.67
N PHE A 209 -8.15 -14.07 6.68
CA PHE A 209 -7.41 -12.81 6.63
C PHE A 209 -7.81 -11.83 7.76
N LYS A 210 -9.09 -11.76 8.08
CA LYS A 210 -9.58 -10.97 9.24
C LYS A 210 -9.07 -11.52 10.57
N ALA A 211 -8.97 -12.83 10.69
CA ALA A 211 -8.46 -13.47 11.90
C ALA A 211 -6.94 -13.23 12.07
N ASP A 212 -6.18 -13.19 10.97
CA ASP A 212 -4.74 -12.91 10.95
C ASP A 212 -4.43 -11.43 11.25
N LEU A 213 -5.34 -10.52 10.89
CA LEU A 213 -5.24 -9.07 11.10
C LEU A 213 -6.46 -8.56 11.89
N PRO A 214 -6.52 -8.76 13.21
CA PRO A 214 -7.67 -8.38 14.03
C PRO A 214 -7.75 -6.85 14.18
N MET A 215 -8.53 -6.21 13.30
CA MET A 215 -8.83 -4.78 13.38
C MET A 215 -9.89 -4.50 14.43
N GLY A 216 -9.74 -3.40 15.19
CA GLY A 216 -10.77 -2.92 16.11
C GLY A 216 -12.03 -2.41 15.39
N GLU A 217 -11.87 -1.89 14.18
CA GLU A 217 -12.96 -1.46 13.30
C GLU A 217 -12.64 -1.80 11.85
N VAL A 218 -13.52 -2.56 11.19
CA VAL A 218 -13.44 -2.85 9.75
C VAL A 218 -14.40 -1.92 9.01
N LEU A 219 -13.87 -1.00 8.20
CA LEU A 219 -14.65 -0.03 7.42
C LEU A 219 -14.95 -0.53 6.01
N TYR A 220 -14.10 -1.39 5.47
CA TYR A 220 -14.28 -2.04 4.18
C TYR A 220 -13.60 -3.42 4.21
N GLN A 221 -14.24 -4.37 3.57
CA GLN A 221 -13.67 -5.68 3.27
C GLN A 221 -14.09 -6.12 1.88
N GLY A 222 -13.22 -6.83 1.18
CA GLY A 222 -13.54 -7.29 -0.15
C GLY A 222 -12.60 -8.37 -0.68
N SER A 223 -13.06 -9.01 -1.75
CA SER A 223 -12.31 -10.03 -2.46
C SER A 223 -12.36 -9.76 -3.96
N MET A 224 -11.23 -9.96 -4.64
CA MET A 224 -11.11 -9.82 -6.09
C MET A 224 -10.58 -11.12 -6.67
N ALA A 225 -11.42 -11.85 -7.41
CA ALA A 225 -11.01 -13.06 -8.12
C ALA A 225 -10.03 -12.72 -9.26
N ARG A 226 -8.92 -13.44 -9.31
CA ARG A 226 -7.92 -13.42 -10.39
C ARG A 226 -7.86 -14.82 -11.03
N LYS A 227 -7.16 -14.95 -12.13
CA LYS A 227 -7.10 -16.23 -12.87
C LYS A 227 -6.56 -17.40 -12.05
N ARG A 228 -5.63 -17.12 -11.10
CA ARG A 228 -4.93 -18.17 -10.33
C ARG A 228 -5.14 -18.05 -8.82
N TYR A 229 -5.68 -16.95 -8.33
CA TYR A 229 -5.83 -16.68 -6.91
C TYR A 229 -6.95 -15.67 -6.67
N THR A 230 -7.36 -15.54 -5.44
CA THR A 230 -8.22 -14.46 -4.96
C THR A 230 -7.39 -13.47 -4.15
N ARG A 231 -7.52 -12.18 -4.44
CA ARG A 231 -6.93 -11.11 -3.63
C ARG A 231 -7.95 -10.65 -2.60
N PHE A 232 -7.55 -10.56 -1.34
CA PHE A 232 -8.36 -10.06 -0.25
C PHE A 232 -7.91 -8.67 0.15
N MET A 233 -8.84 -7.85 0.66
CA MET A 233 -8.54 -6.50 1.15
C MET A 233 -9.35 -6.17 2.39
N LEU A 234 -8.70 -5.53 3.36
CA LEU A 234 -9.29 -4.92 4.53
C LEU A 234 -8.90 -3.45 4.60
N ILE A 235 -9.86 -2.57 4.93
CA ILE A 235 -9.62 -1.17 5.32
C ILE A 235 -10.28 -0.98 6.67
N GLY A 236 -9.56 -0.41 7.63
CA GLY A 236 -10.09 -0.24 8.97
C GLY A 236 -9.12 0.45 9.92
N ARG A 237 -9.36 0.28 11.21
CA ARG A 237 -8.50 0.75 12.30
C ARG A 237 -8.03 -0.43 13.15
N LYS A 238 -6.77 -0.38 13.57
CA LYS A 238 -6.27 -1.33 14.55
C LYS A 238 -6.97 -1.19 15.88
#